data_a4b0e137a64f57346ec54bb126cb5d8c
#
_entry.id   a4b0e137a64f57346ec54bb126cb5d8c
#
_cell.length_a   1.000
_cell.length_b   1.000
_cell.length_c   1.000
_cell.angle_alpha   90.00
_cell.angle_beta   90.00
_cell.angle_gamma   90.00
#
_symmetry.space_group_name_H-M   'P 1'
#
loop_
_entity.id
_entity.type
_entity.pdbx_description
1 polymer ?
#
loop_
_entity_poly.entity_id
_entity_poly.type
_entity_poly.pdbx_seq_one_letter_code
_entity_poly.pdbx_strand_id
1 'polypeptide(L)'
;FPNGGVRNTFEARGYSAWDPSSPVFVVDDTLCIPTVFIAYTGESLDYKAPLLKAIQAVTKSALDVMHYFDPSVKKIISYLGWEQEYFLVDEGLYAARPDLLLTGRTLMGHEASKNQQLEDHYFGAIPPRVAAFMKDLEIQALELGIPVKTRHNEVAPNQFELAPIYEECNLAVDHNMLIMSL
;
A
#
# COMPACT_ATOMS: atom_id res chain seq x y z
N PHE A 1 11.96 -4.13 20.01
CA PHE A 1 13.12 -4.13 19.14
C PHE A 1 13.56 -5.57 18.86
N PRO A 2 14.10 -5.89 17.68
CA PRO A 2 14.44 -7.26 17.33
C PRO A 2 15.30 -7.93 18.40
N ASN A 3 14.97 -9.15 18.74
CA ASN A 3 15.68 -9.95 19.72
C ASN A 3 16.95 -10.62 19.14
N GLY A 4 17.58 -9.99 18.13
CA GLY A 4 18.82 -10.50 17.57
C GLY A 4 20.00 -10.43 18.53
N GLY A 5 20.83 -11.45 18.57
CA GLY A 5 22.02 -11.48 19.43
C GLY A 5 23.04 -10.37 19.15
N VAL A 6 23.04 -9.84 17.97
CA VAL A 6 23.96 -8.76 17.54
C VAL A 6 23.77 -7.42 18.27
N ARG A 7 22.62 -7.15 18.87
CA ARG A 7 22.38 -5.88 19.55
C ARG A 7 23.27 -5.65 20.79
N ASN A 8 23.85 -6.69 21.31
CA ASN A 8 24.81 -6.56 22.41
C ASN A 8 26.17 -6.02 21.98
N THR A 9 26.40 -5.99 20.68
CA THR A 9 27.69 -5.56 20.09
C THR A 9 27.65 -4.19 19.46
N PHE A 10 26.44 -3.57 19.37
CA PHE A 10 26.24 -2.27 18.75
C PHE A 10 25.42 -1.35 19.64
N GLU A 11 25.76 -0.07 19.65
CA GLU A 11 24.90 0.94 20.23
C GLU A 11 23.57 1.01 19.47
N ALA A 12 22.49 1.21 20.22
CA ALA A 12 21.20 1.47 19.60
C ALA A 12 21.25 2.82 18.87
N ARG A 13 20.92 2.82 17.59
CA ARG A 13 20.95 4.01 16.74
C ARG A 13 19.58 4.58 16.47
N GLY A 14 18.54 3.94 16.95
CA GLY A 14 17.17 4.36 16.77
C GLY A 14 16.24 3.64 17.73
N TYR A 15 14.99 4.01 17.68
CA TYR A 15 13.92 3.41 18.46
C TYR A 15 12.63 3.37 17.64
N SER A 16 11.75 2.43 17.98
CA SER A 16 10.39 2.38 17.47
C SER A 16 9.42 2.98 18.48
N ALA A 17 8.45 3.70 18.00
CA ALA A 17 7.35 4.23 18.78
C ALA A 17 6.02 3.78 18.19
N TRP A 18 5.06 3.43 19.04
CA TRP A 18 3.74 3.05 18.60
C TRP A 18 3.01 4.23 17.95
N ASP A 19 2.31 3.95 16.85
CA ASP A 19 1.37 4.90 16.25
C ASP A 19 -0.07 4.56 16.71
N PRO A 20 -0.61 5.28 17.70
CA PRO A 20 -1.96 5.03 18.20
C PRO A 20 -3.07 5.49 17.24
N SER A 21 -2.73 6.16 16.14
CA SER A 21 -3.70 6.60 15.13
C SER A 21 -4.04 5.51 14.10
N SER A 22 -3.31 4.39 14.13
CA SER A 22 -3.61 3.19 13.32
C SER A 22 -4.00 2.03 14.22
N PRO A 23 -5.02 1.22 13.83
CA PRO A 23 -5.41 0.06 14.61
C PRO A 23 -4.34 -1.02 14.60
N VAL A 24 -4.25 -1.78 15.68
CA VAL A 24 -3.54 -3.05 15.70
C VAL A 24 -4.34 -4.09 14.91
N PHE A 25 -3.65 -5.06 14.31
CA PHE A 25 -4.29 -6.09 13.51
C PHE A 25 -3.59 -7.43 13.70
N VAL A 26 -4.20 -8.49 13.22
CA VAL A 26 -3.65 -9.85 13.28
C VAL A 26 -3.53 -10.38 11.86
N VAL A 27 -2.34 -10.86 11.51
CA VAL A 27 -2.09 -11.61 10.28
C VAL A 27 -1.61 -13.00 10.70
N ASP A 28 -2.29 -14.02 10.26
CA ASP A 28 -2.10 -15.39 10.75
C ASP A 28 -2.16 -15.43 12.29
N ASP A 29 -1.13 -15.93 12.94
CA ASP A 29 -1.03 -15.99 14.42
C ASP A 29 -0.20 -14.81 14.99
N THR A 30 0.03 -13.76 14.22
CA THR A 30 0.91 -12.64 14.59
C THR A 30 0.13 -11.36 14.86
N LEU A 31 0.23 -10.84 16.09
CA LEU A 31 -0.26 -9.50 16.42
C LEU A 31 0.70 -8.44 15.85
N CYS A 32 0.18 -7.60 14.98
CA CYS A 32 0.90 -6.49 14.36
C CYS A 32 0.50 -5.16 15.00
N ILE A 33 1.48 -4.39 15.42
CA ILE A 33 1.28 -3.07 16.03
C ILE A 33 1.95 -2.02 15.13
N PRO A 34 1.18 -1.08 14.55
CA PRO A 34 1.74 0.00 13.74
C PRO A 34 2.74 0.84 14.53
N THR A 35 3.94 1.01 13.99
CA THR A 35 5.03 1.77 14.62
C THR A 35 5.71 2.70 13.64
N VAL A 36 6.35 3.74 14.19
CA VAL A 36 7.35 4.56 13.49
C VAL A 36 8.73 4.18 13.97
N PHE A 37 9.73 4.32 13.10
CA PHE A 37 11.12 4.08 13.43
C PHE A 37 11.94 5.35 13.24
N ILE A 38 12.59 5.82 14.33
CA ILE A 38 13.23 7.12 14.40
C ILE A 38 14.66 6.94 14.91
N ALA A 39 15.62 7.60 14.25
CA ALA A 39 16.99 7.67 14.73
C ALA A 39 17.10 8.55 15.98
N TYR A 40 18.13 8.34 16.80
CA TYR A 40 18.39 9.21 17.95
C TYR A 40 18.65 10.67 17.59
N THR A 41 19.10 10.92 16.37
CA THR A 41 19.28 12.27 15.80
C THR A 41 17.95 12.94 15.40
N GLY A 42 16.82 12.22 15.49
CA GLY A 42 15.48 12.71 15.13
C GLY A 42 15.08 12.48 13.68
N GLU A 43 15.92 11.86 12.89
CA GLU A 43 15.62 11.52 11.50
C GLU A 43 14.63 10.36 11.42
N SER A 44 13.74 10.42 10.46
CA SER A 44 12.84 9.32 10.16
C SER A 44 13.60 8.21 9.42
N LEU A 45 13.42 6.98 9.89
CA LEU A 45 13.99 5.77 9.26
C LEU A 45 12.93 4.94 8.54
N ASP A 46 11.70 5.43 8.46
CA ASP A 46 10.56 4.80 7.79
C ASP A 46 9.78 5.81 6.94
N TYR A 47 8.68 5.36 6.35
CA TYR A 47 7.77 6.20 5.57
C TYR A 47 6.65 6.82 6.41
N LYS A 48 6.31 6.23 7.54
CA LYS A 48 5.16 6.63 8.35
C LYS A 48 5.39 7.94 9.11
N ALA A 49 6.55 8.14 9.69
CA ALA A 49 6.86 9.37 10.41
C ALA A 49 6.78 10.63 9.51
N PRO A 50 7.32 10.65 8.27
CA PRO A 50 7.09 11.75 7.33
C PRO A 50 5.62 11.97 6.99
N LEU A 51 4.85 10.90 6.77
CA LEU A 51 3.41 10.97 6.51
C LEU A 51 2.67 11.65 7.66
N LEU A 52 2.89 11.22 8.90
CA LEU A 52 2.24 11.80 10.07
C LEU A 52 2.59 13.29 10.25
N LYS A 53 3.84 13.67 9.99
CA LYS A 53 4.27 15.07 9.98
C LYS A 53 3.58 15.88 8.88
N ALA A 54 3.45 15.31 7.69
CA ALA A 54 2.74 15.95 6.57
C ALA A 54 1.27 16.18 6.88
N ILE A 55 0.59 15.18 7.46
CA ILE A 55 -0.80 15.28 7.91
C ILE A 55 -0.97 16.41 8.94
N GLN A 56 -0.07 16.51 9.91
CA GLN A 56 -0.08 17.59 10.90
C GLN A 56 0.11 18.97 10.25
N ALA A 57 1.06 19.08 9.30
CA ALA A 57 1.32 20.33 8.59
C ALA A 57 0.12 20.78 7.75
N VAL A 58 -0.48 19.86 7.01
CA VAL A 58 -1.70 20.12 6.22
C VAL A 58 -2.86 20.54 7.14
N THR A 59 -3.09 19.80 8.23
CA THR A 59 -4.16 20.12 9.20
C THR A 59 -3.98 21.54 9.75
N LYS A 60 -2.77 21.91 10.14
CA LYS A 60 -2.48 23.24 10.66
C LYS A 60 -2.77 24.33 9.63
N SER A 61 -2.21 24.22 8.44
CA SER A 61 -2.37 25.21 7.37
C SER A 61 -3.83 25.32 6.91
N ALA A 62 -4.54 24.21 6.84
CA ALA A 62 -5.96 24.18 6.46
C ALA A 62 -6.85 24.80 7.55
N LEU A 63 -6.52 24.62 8.83
CA LEU A 63 -7.25 25.27 9.94
C LEU A 63 -7.10 26.80 9.87
N ASP A 64 -5.90 27.30 9.57
CA ASP A 64 -5.67 28.74 9.44
C ASP A 64 -6.59 29.35 8.36
N VAL A 65 -6.80 28.66 7.25
CA VAL A 65 -7.74 29.07 6.19
C VAL A 65 -9.19 28.89 6.62
N MET A 66 -9.53 27.73 7.21
CA MET A 66 -10.90 27.41 7.59
C MET A 66 -11.46 28.38 8.66
N HIS A 67 -10.62 28.87 9.54
CA HIS A 67 -11.03 29.80 10.59
C HIS A 67 -11.52 31.17 10.05
N TYR A 68 -11.22 31.51 8.79
CA TYR A 68 -11.88 32.65 8.14
C TYR A 68 -13.37 32.42 7.86
N PHE A 69 -13.78 31.16 7.74
CA PHE A 69 -15.15 30.77 7.44
C PHE A 69 -15.89 30.29 8.69
N ASP A 70 -15.23 29.47 9.49
CA ASP A 70 -15.78 28.91 10.73
C ASP A 70 -14.68 28.72 11.79
N PRO A 71 -14.57 29.64 12.76
CA PRO A 71 -13.59 29.57 13.83
C PRO A 71 -13.85 28.43 14.83
N SER A 72 -14.99 27.75 14.77
CA SER A 72 -15.31 26.63 15.66
C SER A 72 -14.67 25.32 15.26
N VAL A 73 -14.19 25.19 14.02
CA VAL A 73 -13.54 23.99 13.49
C VAL A 73 -12.25 23.69 14.27
N LYS A 74 -12.12 22.46 14.75
CA LYS A 74 -10.99 22.03 15.60
C LYS A 74 -10.00 21.15 14.86
N LYS A 75 -10.41 20.48 13.78
CA LYS A 75 -9.58 19.51 13.06
C LYS A 75 -9.98 19.47 11.59
N ILE A 76 -9.00 19.38 10.74
CA ILE A 76 -9.15 19.06 9.32
C ILE A 76 -8.57 17.66 9.11
N ILE A 77 -9.28 16.82 8.37
CA ILE A 77 -8.89 15.45 8.11
C ILE A 77 -8.70 15.31 6.59
N SER A 78 -7.54 14.82 6.18
CA SER A 78 -7.28 14.43 4.80
C SER A 78 -7.73 12.99 4.57
N TYR A 79 -8.38 12.74 3.44
CA TYR A 79 -8.80 11.42 2.99
C TYR A 79 -7.98 10.99 1.78
N LEU A 80 -7.80 9.69 1.63
CA LEU A 80 -7.09 9.05 0.54
C LEU A 80 -7.85 7.81 0.06
N GLY A 81 -8.04 7.69 -1.25
CA GLY A 81 -8.36 6.43 -1.90
C GLY A 81 -7.14 6.01 -2.72
N TRP A 82 -6.55 4.90 -2.37
CA TRP A 82 -5.43 4.34 -3.12
C TRP A 82 -5.94 3.46 -4.28
N GLU A 83 -5.09 3.25 -5.25
CA GLU A 83 -5.33 2.36 -6.37
C GLU A 83 -4.16 1.38 -6.46
N GLN A 84 -4.44 0.09 -6.31
CA GLN A 84 -3.44 -0.94 -6.56
C GLN A 84 -3.59 -1.44 -7.98
N GLU A 85 -2.71 -0.97 -8.83
CA GLU A 85 -2.57 -1.41 -10.20
C GLU A 85 -1.47 -2.46 -10.31
N TYR A 86 -1.74 -3.57 -10.96
CA TYR A 86 -0.81 -4.68 -11.04
C TYR A 86 -0.93 -5.44 -12.35
N PHE A 87 0.19 -6.04 -12.76
CA PHE A 87 0.23 -6.98 -13.87
C PHE A 87 0.21 -8.40 -13.33
N LEU A 88 -0.61 -9.26 -13.93
CA LEU A 88 -0.62 -10.68 -13.61
C LEU A 88 0.19 -11.46 -14.65
N VAL A 89 1.01 -12.38 -14.17
CA VAL A 89 1.82 -13.27 -15.01
C VAL A 89 1.52 -14.71 -14.60
N ASP A 90 1.29 -15.58 -15.59
CA ASP A 90 1.12 -17.01 -15.33
C ASP A 90 2.43 -17.59 -14.79
N GLU A 91 2.39 -18.22 -13.63
CA GLU A 91 3.57 -18.74 -12.93
C GLU A 91 4.28 -19.83 -13.75
N GLY A 92 3.52 -20.72 -14.41
CA GLY A 92 4.10 -21.76 -15.25
C GLY A 92 4.82 -21.19 -16.47
N LEU A 93 4.25 -20.17 -17.09
CA LEU A 93 4.89 -19.46 -18.20
C LEU A 93 6.12 -18.67 -17.75
N TYR A 94 6.05 -18.05 -16.57
CA TYR A 94 7.21 -17.39 -15.97
C TYR A 94 8.35 -18.37 -15.72
N ALA A 95 8.07 -19.51 -15.09
CA ALA A 95 9.05 -20.54 -14.78
C ALA A 95 9.67 -21.20 -16.04
N ALA A 96 8.94 -21.22 -17.17
CA ALA A 96 9.43 -21.70 -18.46
C ALA A 96 10.39 -20.72 -19.17
N ARG A 97 10.53 -19.50 -18.68
CA ARG A 97 11.38 -18.44 -19.24
C ARG A 97 12.65 -18.27 -18.42
N PRO A 98 13.83 -18.77 -18.91
CA PRO A 98 15.08 -18.67 -18.16
C PRO A 98 15.50 -17.23 -17.83
N ASP A 99 15.25 -16.30 -18.72
CA ASP A 99 15.56 -14.88 -18.51
C ASP A 99 14.73 -14.28 -17.37
N LEU A 100 13.41 -14.55 -17.32
CA LEU A 100 12.55 -14.08 -16.23
C LEU A 100 12.92 -14.73 -14.90
N LEU A 101 13.13 -16.04 -14.91
CA LEU A 101 13.46 -16.81 -13.70
C LEU A 101 14.79 -16.38 -13.07
N LEU A 102 15.81 -16.16 -13.90
CA LEU A 102 17.17 -15.87 -13.43
C LEU A 102 17.42 -14.39 -13.15
N THR A 103 16.74 -13.49 -13.85
CA THR A 103 17.03 -12.04 -13.79
C THR A 103 15.86 -11.17 -13.38
N GLY A 104 14.63 -11.73 -13.32
CA GLY A 104 13.40 -10.97 -13.03
C GLY A 104 12.98 -10.01 -14.14
N ARG A 105 13.59 -10.08 -15.33
CA ARG A 105 13.27 -9.19 -16.46
C ARG A 105 13.43 -9.91 -17.80
N THR A 106 12.79 -9.37 -18.83
CA THR A 106 12.92 -9.85 -20.20
C THR A 106 14.31 -9.54 -20.74
N LEU A 107 15.03 -10.58 -21.19
CA LEU A 107 16.30 -10.48 -21.92
C LEU A 107 16.17 -11.00 -23.35
N MET A 108 15.21 -11.88 -23.59
CA MET A 108 14.99 -12.52 -24.88
C MET A 108 13.61 -12.11 -25.42
N GLY A 109 13.59 -11.63 -26.65
CA GLY A 109 12.38 -11.17 -27.28
C GLY A 109 11.98 -9.76 -26.90
N HIS A 110 10.70 -9.45 -27.04
CA HIS A 110 10.14 -8.14 -26.73
C HIS A 110 9.66 -8.09 -25.28
N GLU A 111 9.77 -6.94 -24.64
CA GLU A 111 9.17 -6.72 -23.32
C GLU A 111 7.65 -6.86 -23.36
N ALA A 112 7.07 -7.21 -22.21
CA ALA A 112 5.62 -7.16 -22.03
C ALA A 112 5.09 -5.77 -22.31
N SER A 113 3.88 -5.69 -22.86
CA SER A 113 3.21 -4.42 -23.08
C SER A 113 2.94 -3.72 -21.75
N LYS A 114 3.44 -2.51 -21.59
CA LYS A 114 3.25 -1.65 -20.41
C LYS A 114 2.59 -0.32 -20.77
N ASN A 115 2.16 -0.19 -22.02
CA ASN A 115 1.54 1.02 -22.56
C ASN A 115 0.12 0.71 -23.01
N GLN A 116 -0.67 1.75 -23.19
CA GLN A 116 -1.96 1.67 -23.83
C GLN A 116 -1.84 1.04 -25.22
N GLN A 117 -2.62 0.01 -25.45
CA GLN A 117 -2.64 -0.78 -26.70
C GLN A 117 -4.07 -0.75 -27.25
N LEU A 118 -4.54 0.37 -27.76
CA LEU A 118 -5.88 0.55 -28.30
C LEU A 118 -7.02 0.58 -27.24
N GLU A 119 -6.72 0.37 -25.94
CA GLU A 119 -7.64 0.59 -24.82
C GLU A 119 -8.82 -0.38 -24.69
N ASP A 120 -9.05 -1.26 -25.65
CA ASP A 120 -10.24 -2.12 -25.70
C ASP A 120 -10.41 -3.02 -24.47
N HIS A 121 -9.31 -3.46 -23.86
CA HIS A 121 -9.36 -4.34 -22.69
C HIS A 121 -9.78 -3.61 -21.41
N TYR A 122 -9.60 -2.29 -21.29
CA TYR A 122 -10.07 -1.51 -20.14
C TYR A 122 -11.58 -1.66 -19.93
N PHE A 123 -12.36 -1.62 -21.00
CA PHE A 123 -13.80 -1.78 -20.98
C PHE A 123 -14.27 -3.23 -21.15
N GLY A 124 -13.34 -4.17 -21.32
CA GLY A 124 -13.62 -5.59 -21.48
C GLY A 124 -14.01 -6.29 -20.19
N ALA A 125 -14.46 -7.52 -20.32
CA ALA A 125 -14.72 -8.38 -19.17
C ALA A 125 -13.41 -8.82 -18.51
N ILE A 126 -13.39 -8.88 -17.17
CA ILE A 126 -12.27 -9.46 -16.42
C ILE A 126 -12.21 -10.97 -16.70
N PRO A 127 -11.06 -11.52 -17.10
CA PRO A 127 -10.93 -12.96 -17.33
C PRO A 127 -11.30 -13.77 -16.06
N PRO A 128 -11.95 -14.94 -16.19
CA PRO A 128 -12.43 -15.72 -15.03
C PRO A 128 -11.34 -16.07 -14.00
N ARG A 129 -10.11 -16.39 -14.43
CA ARG A 129 -8.98 -16.64 -13.51
C ARG A 129 -8.65 -15.40 -12.67
N VAL A 130 -8.63 -14.25 -13.32
CA VAL A 130 -8.32 -12.98 -12.66
C VAL A 130 -9.45 -12.58 -11.73
N ALA A 131 -10.70 -12.74 -12.13
CA ALA A 131 -11.86 -12.47 -11.29
C ALA A 131 -11.87 -13.35 -10.02
N ALA A 132 -11.46 -14.61 -10.14
CA ALA A 132 -11.33 -15.52 -9.00
C ALA A 132 -10.25 -15.05 -8.02
N PHE A 133 -9.07 -14.69 -8.52
CA PHE A 133 -8.00 -14.11 -7.72
C PHE A 133 -8.45 -12.82 -7.01
N MET A 134 -9.02 -11.89 -7.74
CA MET A 134 -9.49 -10.62 -7.17
C MET A 134 -10.55 -10.81 -6.09
N LYS A 135 -11.43 -11.81 -6.26
CA LYS A 135 -12.44 -12.13 -5.25
C LYS A 135 -11.81 -12.68 -3.97
N ASP A 136 -10.82 -13.53 -4.10
CA ASP A 136 -10.11 -14.10 -2.96
C ASP A 136 -9.34 -13.02 -2.20
N LEU A 137 -8.60 -12.18 -2.93
CA LEU A 137 -7.89 -11.04 -2.36
C LEU A 137 -8.82 -10.05 -1.64
N GLU A 138 -10.00 -9.77 -2.20
CA GLU A 138 -11.02 -8.93 -1.56
C GLU A 138 -11.49 -9.52 -0.23
N ILE A 139 -11.70 -10.83 -0.15
CA ILE A 139 -12.11 -11.50 1.09
C ILE A 139 -11.03 -11.36 2.16
N GLN A 140 -9.79 -11.66 1.82
CA GLN A 140 -8.65 -11.51 2.75
C GLN A 140 -8.46 -10.05 3.18
N ALA A 141 -8.60 -9.11 2.26
CA ALA A 141 -8.55 -7.69 2.57
C ALA A 141 -9.64 -7.27 3.58
N LEU A 142 -10.88 -7.73 3.37
CA LEU A 142 -12.00 -7.44 4.29
C LEU A 142 -11.79 -8.04 5.68
N GLU A 143 -11.16 -9.21 5.79
CA GLU A 143 -10.79 -9.81 7.08
C GLU A 143 -9.80 -8.94 7.86
N LEU A 144 -8.96 -8.16 7.17
CA LEU A 144 -8.06 -7.17 7.76
C LEU A 144 -8.70 -5.78 7.92
N GLY A 145 -9.97 -5.62 7.56
CA GLY A 145 -10.68 -4.35 7.63
C GLY A 145 -10.38 -3.40 6.47
N ILE A 146 -9.74 -3.88 5.40
CA ILE A 146 -9.45 -3.09 4.20
C ILE A 146 -10.70 -3.06 3.32
N PRO A 147 -11.34 -1.89 3.11
CA PRO A 147 -12.65 -1.80 2.45
C PRO A 147 -12.52 -1.78 0.92
N VAL A 148 -12.07 -2.86 0.31
CA VAL A 148 -12.01 -2.99 -1.16
C VAL A 148 -13.40 -2.76 -1.74
N LYS A 149 -13.49 -1.94 -2.79
CA LYS A 149 -14.75 -1.52 -3.41
C LYS A 149 -14.86 -1.93 -4.87
N THR A 150 -13.80 -1.74 -5.63
CA THR A 150 -13.82 -1.96 -7.08
C THR A 150 -12.73 -2.92 -7.53
N ARG A 151 -13.05 -3.66 -8.56
CA ARG A 151 -12.16 -4.56 -9.30
C ARG A 151 -12.38 -4.32 -10.77
N HIS A 152 -11.35 -4.00 -11.53
CA HIS A 152 -11.49 -3.79 -12.96
C HIS A 152 -10.20 -4.03 -13.75
N ASN A 153 -10.33 -4.06 -15.07
CA ASN A 153 -9.20 -4.01 -15.97
C ASN A 153 -8.60 -2.62 -15.98
N GLU A 154 -7.28 -2.55 -16.14
CA GLU A 154 -6.56 -1.33 -16.44
C GLU A 154 -6.22 -1.22 -17.92
N VAL A 155 -5.61 -0.09 -18.31
CA VAL A 155 -5.41 0.29 -19.71
C VAL A 155 -4.44 -0.62 -20.44
N ALA A 156 -3.37 -1.09 -19.79
CA ALA A 156 -2.39 -1.95 -20.41
C ALA A 156 -2.85 -3.42 -20.44
N PRO A 157 -2.50 -4.20 -21.47
CA PRO A 157 -2.80 -5.63 -21.48
C PRO A 157 -2.28 -6.33 -20.23
N ASN A 158 -3.14 -7.15 -19.61
CA ASN A 158 -2.85 -7.88 -18.37
C ASN A 158 -2.63 -7.00 -17.13
N GLN A 159 -2.99 -5.74 -17.21
CA GLN A 159 -3.03 -4.82 -16.07
C GLN A 159 -4.44 -4.80 -15.48
N PHE A 160 -4.49 -4.86 -14.16
CA PHE A 160 -5.74 -4.89 -13.39
C PHE A 160 -5.62 -3.98 -12.18
N GLU A 161 -6.74 -3.65 -11.57
CA GLU A 161 -6.79 -2.76 -10.43
C GLU A 161 -7.75 -3.23 -9.35
N LEU A 162 -7.37 -2.94 -8.12
CA LEU A 162 -8.25 -2.93 -6.95
C LEU A 162 -8.20 -1.53 -6.31
N ALA A 163 -9.38 -1.02 -5.94
CA ALA A 163 -9.48 0.24 -5.22
C ALA A 163 -10.45 0.13 -4.04
N PRO A 164 -10.16 0.79 -2.90
CA PRO A 164 -11.01 0.79 -1.72
C PRO A 164 -12.03 1.92 -1.74
N ILE A 165 -12.91 1.93 -0.74
CA ILE A 165 -13.52 3.18 -0.29
C ILE A 165 -12.42 4.03 0.34
N TYR A 166 -12.40 5.33 0.05
CA TYR A 166 -11.44 6.26 0.66
C TYR A 166 -11.58 6.32 2.18
N GLU A 167 -10.46 6.45 2.86
CA GLU A 167 -10.37 6.50 4.30
C GLU A 167 -9.50 7.67 4.77
N GLU A 168 -9.38 7.84 6.08
CA GLU A 168 -8.40 8.77 6.65
C GLU A 168 -7.00 8.42 6.14
N CYS A 169 -6.23 9.44 5.79
CA CYS A 169 -5.01 9.29 4.99
C CYS A 169 -3.98 8.33 5.61
N ASN A 170 -3.75 8.37 6.94
CA ASN A 170 -2.79 7.47 7.57
C ASN A 170 -3.25 6.01 7.50
N LEU A 171 -4.53 5.76 7.80
CA LEU A 171 -5.12 4.43 7.72
C LEU A 171 -5.11 3.89 6.29
N ALA A 172 -5.48 4.74 5.32
CA ALA A 172 -5.47 4.38 3.91
C ALA A 172 -4.08 3.96 3.43
N VAL A 173 -3.02 4.65 3.85
CA VAL A 173 -1.64 4.27 3.52
C VAL A 173 -1.27 2.92 4.14
N ASP A 174 -1.63 2.67 5.39
CA ASP A 174 -1.39 1.37 6.03
C ASP A 174 -2.11 0.24 5.28
N HIS A 175 -3.38 0.43 4.93
CA HIS A 175 -4.16 -0.54 4.15
C HIS A 175 -3.56 -0.78 2.77
N ASN A 176 -3.05 0.26 2.12
CA ASN A 176 -2.35 0.12 0.84
C ASN A 176 -1.06 -0.72 0.96
N MET A 177 -0.33 -0.56 2.04
CA MET A 177 0.87 -1.38 2.29
C MET A 177 0.52 -2.83 2.62
N LEU A 178 -0.55 -3.06 3.40
CA LEU A 178 -0.99 -4.40 3.78
C LEU A 178 -1.49 -5.20 2.60
N ILE A 179 -2.32 -4.62 1.72
CA ILE A 179 -2.86 -5.34 0.56
C ILE A 179 -1.78 -5.80 -0.42
N MET A 180 -0.63 -5.13 -0.43
CA MET A 180 0.52 -5.58 -1.23
C MET A 180 1.20 -6.83 -0.68
N SER A 181 0.85 -7.24 0.53
CA SER A 181 1.43 -8.41 1.20
C SER A 181 0.49 -9.62 1.20
N LEU A 182 -0.78 -9.43 0.83
CA LEU A 182 -1.77 -10.48 0.62
C LEU A 182 -1.59 -11.15 -0.74
#